data_0ca507f12783538d4e6ad4529c2ebccd
#
_entry.id   0ca507f12783538d4e6ad4529c2ebccd
#
_cell.length_a   1.000
_cell.length_b   1.000
_cell.length_c   1.000
_cell.angle_alpha   90.00
_cell.angle_beta   90.00
_cell.angle_gamma   90.00
#
_symmetry.space_group_name_H-M   'P 1'
#
loop_
_entity.id
_entity.type
_entity.pdbx_description
1 polymer ?
#
loop_
_entity_poly.entity_id
_entity_poly.type
_entity_poly.pdbx_seq_one_letter_code
_entity_poly.pdbx_strand_id
1 'polypeptide(L)'
;HGDMCIAEGGQCIHSGVVFGNSSNRGRCMKPCRWQYKFGEEKNIKNISGQDFLYKLALKDMCMYRALPELIQSGVYSFKIEGRMRDAEFVSKLVKLYRRAIDKYIADPTGYSIDEDEWNKVNDLKVRGFSTCFAVNKPDYDDIGLTGKGEPRVFSKAVKEAGLDIDA
;
A
#
# COMPACT_ATOMS: atom_id res chain seq x y z
N HIS A 1 -7.05 1.71 4.15
CA HIS A 1 -6.38 2.05 2.87
C HIS A 1 -4.94 2.43 3.12
N GLY A 2 -4.04 1.99 2.24
CA GLY A 2 -2.65 2.45 2.19
C GLY A 2 -1.61 1.34 2.23
N ASP A 3 -0.41 1.70 2.62
CA ASP A 3 0.76 0.81 2.61
C ASP A 3 0.55 -0.45 3.44
N MET A 4 0.79 -1.61 2.85
CA MET A 4 0.80 -2.90 3.54
C MET A 4 2.22 -3.35 3.85
N CYS A 5 2.39 -3.99 5.01
CA CYS A 5 3.65 -4.61 5.40
C CYS A 5 3.73 -6.03 4.86
N ILE A 6 4.90 -6.42 4.30
CA ILE A 6 5.15 -7.79 3.83
C ILE A 6 5.29 -8.79 5.00
N ALA A 7 5.59 -8.30 6.20
CA ALA A 7 5.80 -9.11 7.38
C ALA A 7 4.67 -8.94 8.40
N GLU A 8 4.50 -9.93 9.24
CA GLU A 8 3.65 -9.82 10.43
C GLU A 8 4.16 -8.75 11.39
N GLY A 9 3.24 -8.10 12.09
CA GLY A 9 3.57 -7.06 13.06
C GLY A 9 4.53 -7.57 14.14
N GLY A 10 5.61 -6.84 14.36
CA GLY A 10 6.65 -7.19 15.33
C GLY A 10 7.72 -8.15 14.83
N GLN A 11 7.53 -8.83 13.71
CA GLN A 11 8.44 -9.86 13.20
C GLN A 11 9.56 -9.30 12.30
N CYS A 12 9.37 -8.13 11.70
CA CYS A 12 10.35 -7.55 10.80
C CYS A 12 11.40 -6.73 11.53
N ILE A 13 12.65 -7.16 11.45
CA ILE A 13 13.83 -6.44 11.97
C ILE A 13 14.62 -5.73 10.87
N HIS A 14 14.24 -5.86 9.59
CA HIS A 14 15.01 -5.42 8.43
C HIS A 14 15.43 -3.95 8.52
N SER A 15 14.48 -3.04 8.77
CA SER A 15 14.77 -1.61 8.91
C SER A 15 15.67 -1.31 10.14
N GLY A 16 15.53 -2.09 11.20
CA GLY A 16 16.39 -1.97 12.39
C GLY A 16 17.82 -2.38 12.10
N VAL A 17 18.03 -3.48 11.40
CA VAL A 17 19.37 -3.99 11.06
C VAL A 17 20.08 -3.07 10.05
N VAL A 18 19.39 -2.64 9.01
CA VAL A 18 20.00 -1.84 7.93
C VAL A 18 20.24 -0.38 8.34
N PHE A 19 19.31 0.22 9.09
CA PHE A 19 19.32 1.67 9.37
C PHE A 19 19.38 2.04 10.86
N GLY A 20 19.36 1.08 11.76
CA GLY A 20 19.15 1.36 13.19
C GLY A 20 17.74 1.86 13.55
N ASN A 21 16.80 1.85 12.60
CA ASN A 21 15.45 2.39 12.76
C ASN A 21 14.42 1.26 12.90
N SER A 22 13.93 1.02 14.11
CA SER A 22 12.96 -0.03 14.38
C SER A 22 11.61 0.23 13.75
N SER A 23 11.12 -0.72 12.95
CA SER A 23 9.77 -0.71 12.40
C SER A 23 8.68 -0.76 13.48
N ASN A 24 8.93 -1.48 14.57
CA ASN A 24 7.99 -1.62 15.70
C ASN A 24 7.80 -0.33 16.51
N ARG A 25 8.71 0.63 16.32
CA ARG A 25 8.64 1.97 16.94
C ARG A 25 8.16 3.05 15.96
N GLY A 26 7.54 2.66 14.86
CA GLY A 26 7.06 3.58 13.84
C GLY A 26 8.15 4.25 12.98
N ARG A 27 9.39 3.77 13.03
CA ARG A 27 10.55 4.37 12.35
C ARG A 27 11.01 3.55 11.13
N CYS A 28 10.11 2.75 10.55
CA CYS A 28 10.44 1.92 9.39
C CYS A 28 10.87 2.77 8.20
N MET A 29 12.04 2.45 7.64
CA MET A 29 12.60 3.06 6.43
C MET A 29 12.20 2.31 5.15
N LYS A 30 11.33 1.31 5.28
CA LYS A 30 10.71 0.54 4.18
C LYS A 30 11.72 -0.12 3.22
N PRO A 31 12.77 -0.80 3.68
CA PRO A 31 13.70 -1.47 2.78
C PRO A 31 13.03 -2.53 1.91
N CYS A 32 11.91 -3.11 2.33
CA CYS A 32 11.12 -4.03 1.51
C CYS A 32 10.57 -3.40 0.20
N ARG A 33 10.69 -2.08 0.03
CA ARG A 33 10.26 -1.35 -1.17
C ARG A 33 11.38 -1.18 -2.20
N TRP A 34 12.55 -1.74 -1.93
CA TRP A 34 13.68 -1.70 -2.85
C TRP A 34 13.64 -2.85 -3.85
N GLN A 35 14.42 -2.70 -4.89
CA GLN A 35 14.70 -3.79 -5.82
C GLN A 35 15.69 -4.75 -5.18
N TYR A 36 15.44 -6.05 -5.29
CA TYR A 36 16.31 -7.09 -4.78
C TYR A 36 16.63 -8.10 -5.88
N LYS A 37 17.90 -8.50 -5.94
CA LYS A 37 18.37 -9.68 -6.68
C LYS A 37 18.41 -10.86 -5.71
N PHE A 38 17.82 -11.99 -6.08
CA PHE A 38 17.83 -13.21 -5.30
C PHE A 38 18.63 -14.29 -6.06
N GLY A 39 19.89 -14.50 -5.63
CA GLY A 39 20.76 -15.55 -6.17
C GLY A 39 21.14 -15.35 -7.64
N GLU A 40 21.55 -16.42 -8.32
CA GLU A 40 21.72 -16.45 -9.76
C GLU A 40 20.33 -16.36 -10.39
N GLU A 41 20.05 -15.26 -11.07
CA GLU A 41 18.72 -14.92 -11.53
C GLU A 41 18.16 -15.93 -12.51
N LYS A 42 17.39 -16.87 -12.02
CA LYS A 42 16.25 -17.32 -12.77
C LYS A 42 15.19 -16.25 -12.57
N ASN A 43 14.90 -15.48 -13.64
CA ASN A 43 13.87 -14.44 -13.61
C ASN A 43 12.59 -15.02 -13.00
N ILE A 44 12.30 -14.64 -11.76
CA ILE A 44 11.01 -14.95 -11.15
C ILE A 44 10.00 -14.06 -11.86
N LYS A 45 9.18 -14.65 -12.70
CA LYS A 45 8.10 -13.96 -13.40
C LYS A 45 6.82 -14.15 -12.62
N ASN A 46 5.96 -13.13 -12.65
CA ASN A 46 4.60 -13.27 -12.15
C ASN A 46 3.76 -14.16 -13.10
N ILE A 47 2.50 -14.42 -12.73
CA ILE A 47 1.56 -15.21 -13.52
C ILE A 47 1.37 -14.63 -14.94
N SER A 48 1.49 -13.30 -15.10
CA SER A 48 1.44 -12.61 -16.40
C SER A 48 2.76 -12.60 -17.17
N GLY A 49 3.83 -13.20 -16.64
CA GLY A 49 5.13 -13.31 -17.32
C GLY A 49 6.03 -12.07 -17.20
N GLN A 50 5.67 -11.11 -16.36
CA GLN A 50 6.47 -9.89 -16.11
C GLN A 50 7.55 -10.15 -15.05
N ASP A 51 8.70 -9.48 -15.18
CA ASP A 51 9.77 -9.57 -14.19
C ASP A 51 9.37 -8.90 -12.87
N PHE A 52 9.63 -9.59 -11.75
CA PHE A 52 9.48 -9.01 -10.41
C PHE A 52 10.63 -8.06 -10.11
N LEU A 53 10.42 -6.77 -10.32
CA LEU A 53 11.42 -5.75 -9.95
C LEU A 53 11.45 -5.52 -8.43
N TYR A 54 10.28 -5.45 -7.79
CA TYR A 54 10.13 -5.16 -6.35
C TYR A 54 9.57 -6.37 -5.61
N LYS A 55 10.40 -7.37 -5.43
CA LYS A 55 10.02 -8.73 -4.98
C LYS A 55 9.42 -8.81 -3.57
N LEU A 56 9.60 -7.78 -2.74
CA LEU A 56 9.07 -7.69 -1.37
C LEU A 56 8.05 -6.56 -1.19
N ALA A 57 7.72 -5.82 -2.25
CA ALA A 57 6.83 -4.68 -2.16
C ALA A 57 5.39 -5.12 -2.45
N LEU A 58 4.53 -5.08 -1.45
CA LEU A 58 3.10 -5.30 -1.64
C LEU A 58 2.44 -4.11 -2.32
N LYS A 59 1.36 -4.38 -3.06
CA LYS A 59 0.40 -3.37 -3.48
C LYS A 59 -0.21 -2.67 -2.28
N ASP A 60 -0.74 -1.47 -2.49
CA ASP A 60 -1.44 -0.75 -1.43
C ASP A 60 -2.82 -1.39 -1.19
N MET A 61 -3.20 -1.56 0.08
CA MET A 61 -4.56 -1.98 0.39
C MET A 61 -5.55 -0.91 -0.05
N CYS A 62 -6.59 -1.29 -0.76
CA CYS A 62 -7.69 -0.41 -1.11
C CYS A 62 -9.03 -1.11 -0.96
N MET A 63 -9.81 -0.65 0.00
CA MET A 63 -11.13 -1.22 0.30
C MET A 63 -12.28 -0.33 -0.17
N TYR A 64 -12.01 0.63 -1.08
CA TYR A 64 -13.03 1.57 -1.53
C TYR A 64 -14.24 0.88 -2.18
N ARG A 65 -13.99 -0.12 -3.02
CA ARG A 65 -15.04 -0.90 -3.66
C ARG A 65 -15.73 -1.90 -2.74
N ALA A 66 -15.11 -2.25 -1.63
CA ALA A 66 -15.63 -3.17 -0.63
C ALA A 66 -16.19 -2.46 0.63
N LEU A 67 -16.43 -1.15 0.54
CA LEU A 67 -16.99 -0.38 1.66
C LEU A 67 -18.34 -0.90 2.15
N PRO A 68 -19.30 -1.26 1.26
CA PRO A 68 -20.58 -1.81 1.70
C PRO A 68 -20.42 -3.06 2.57
N GLU A 69 -19.60 -4.00 2.14
CA GLU A 69 -19.35 -5.26 2.83
C GLU A 69 -18.68 -5.03 4.19
N LEU A 70 -17.72 -4.09 4.25
CA LEU A 70 -17.07 -3.73 5.51
C LEU A 70 -18.03 -3.09 6.51
N ILE A 71 -18.89 -2.19 6.05
CA ILE A 71 -19.89 -1.55 6.93
C ILE A 71 -20.91 -2.58 7.42
N GLN A 72 -21.41 -3.45 6.52
CA GLN A 72 -22.34 -4.51 6.86
C GLN A 72 -21.74 -5.53 7.85
N SER A 73 -20.44 -5.81 7.75
CA SER A 73 -19.75 -6.70 8.69
C SER A 73 -19.53 -6.11 10.08
N GLY A 74 -19.96 -4.86 10.32
CA GLY A 74 -19.86 -4.18 11.61
C GLY A 74 -18.53 -3.51 11.88
N VAL A 75 -17.71 -3.26 10.86
CA VAL A 75 -16.49 -2.46 11.03
C VAL A 75 -16.86 -1.04 11.43
N TYR A 76 -16.45 -0.64 12.60
CA TYR A 76 -16.83 0.63 13.22
C TYR A 76 -15.94 1.81 12.82
N SER A 77 -14.67 1.55 12.51
CA SER A 77 -13.70 2.58 12.21
C SER A 77 -12.76 2.14 11.08
N PHE A 78 -12.48 3.05 10.15
CA PHE A 78 -11.61 2.82 9.01
C PHE A 78 -10.33 3.61 9.17
N LYS A 79 -9.19 2.93 9.02
CA LYS A 79 -7.87 3.56 9.06
C LYS A 79 -7.36 3.82 7.65
N ILE A 80 -6.85 5.03 7.42
CA ILE A 80 -6.06 5.38 6.23
C ILE A 80 -4.60 5.55 6.66
N GLU A 81 -3.71 4.76 6.06
CA GLU A 81 -2.28 4.86 6.31
C GLU A 81 -1.66 5.89 5.36
N GLY A 82 -1.29 7.03 5.91
CA GLY A 82 -0.77 8.16 5.14
C GLY A 82 0.53 8.75 5.69
N ARG A 83 1.22 8.07 6.63
CA ARG A 83 2.42 8.62 7.29
C ARG A 83 3.50 9.08 6.31
N MET A 84 3.67 8.39 5.20
CA MET A 84 4.68 8.68 4.18
C MET A 84 4.10 9.41 2.97
N ARG A 85 2.90 9.96 3.11
CA ARG A 85 2.19 10.73 2.07
C ARG A 85 2.12 12.19 2.46
N ASP A 86 1.98 13.07 1.48
CA ASP A 86 1.73 14.49 1.74
C ASP A 86 0.29 14.74 2.21
N ALA A 87 0.06 15.92 2.77
CA ALA A 87 -1.22 16.30 3.32
C ALA A 87 -2.32 16.39 2.24
N GLU A 88 -1.96 16.77 1.02
CA GLU A 88 -2.88 16.87 -0.10
C GLU A 88 -3.43 15.50 -0.50
N PHE A 89 -2.55 14.50 -0.63
CA PHE A 89 -2.91 13.11 -0.89
C PHE A 89 -3.89 12.60 0.18
N VAL A 90 -3.51 12.73 1.46
CA VAL A 90 -4.34 12.25 2.58
C VAL A 90 -5.70 12.95 2.59
N SER A 91 -5.74 14.27 2.40
CA SER A 91 -6.97 15.04 2.37
C SER A 91 -7.91 14.62 1.24
N LYS A 92 -7.37 14.41 0.03
CA LYS A 92 -8.15 13.93 -1.12
C LYS A 92 -8.75 12.56 -0.84
N LEU A 93 -7.94 11.64 -0.36
CA LEU A 93 -8.35 10.27 -0.09
C LEU A 93 -9.42 10.19 1.01
N VAL A 94 -9.22 10.90 2.13
CA VAL A 94 -10.21 10.96 3.23
C VAL A 94 -11.55 11.50 2.74
N LYS A 95 -11.55 12.55 1.92
CA LYS A 95 -12.78 13.13 1.36
C LYS A 95 -13.53 12.13 0.47
N LEU A 96 -12.80 11.35 -0.35
CA LEU A 96 -13.42 10.33 -1.22
C LEU A 96 -14.05 9.22 -0.41
N TYR A 97 -13.32 8.66 0.57
CA TYR A 97 -13.87 7.64 1.47
C TYR A 97 -15.05 8.16 2.29
N ARG A 98 -14.95 9.38 2.83
CA ARG A 98 -16.04 9.95 3.63
C ARG A 98 -17.32 10.10 2.81
N ARG A 99 -17.23 10.60 1.58
CA ARG A 99 -18.38 10.71 0.69
C ARG A 99 -19.01 9.37 0.34
N ALA A 100 -18.19 8.36 0.03
CA ALA A 100 -18.69 7.03 -0.27
C ALA A 100 -19.41 6.40 0.94
N ILE A 101 -18.86 6.55 2.14
CA ILE A 101 -19.49 6.08 3.37
C ILE A 101 -20.81 6.81 3.62
N ASP A 102 -20.84 8.13 3.47
CA ASP A 102 -22.07 8.93 3.70
C ASP A 102 -23.18 8.56 2.69
N LYS A 103 -22.82 8.38 1.43
CA LYS A 103 -23.77 7.92 0.39
C LYS A 103 -24.35 6.55 0.74
N TYR A 104 -23.49 5.60 1.16
CA TYR A 104 -23.94 4.28 1.55
C TYR A 104 -24.86 4.29 2.78
N ILE A 105 -24.51 5.07 3.80
CA ILE A 105 -25.32 5.17 5.03
C ILE A 105 -26.69 5.83 4.71
N ALA A 106 -26.72 6.81 3.82
CA ALA A 106 -27.96 7.50 3.45
C ALA A 106 -28.93 6.60 2.68
N ASP A 107 -28.44 5.75 1.79
CA ASP A 107 -29.25 4.81 1.02
C ASP A 107 -28.46 3.51 0.72
N PRO A 108 -28.48 2.55 1.64
CA PRO A 108 -27.75 1.29 1.46
C PRO A 108 -28.27 0.44 0.28
N THR A 109 -29.55 0.56 -0.04
CA THR A 109 -30.19 -0.26 -1.09
C THR A 109 -29.98 0.30 -2.49
N GLY A 110 -29.94 1.62 -2.61
CA GLY A 110 -29.66 2.33 -3.87
C GLY A 110 -28.19 2.65 -4.09
N TYR A 111 -27.30 2.29 -3.15
CA TYR A 111 -25.88 2.59 -3.28
C TYR A 111 -25.25 1.87 -4.46
N SER A 112 -24.56 2.63 -5.27
CA SER A 112 -23.66 2.13 -6.29
C SER A 112 -22.33 2.89 -6.23
N ILE A 113 -21.27 2.21 -6.66
CA ILE A 113 -19.96 2.84 -6.76
C ILE A 113 -20.01 3.92 -7.84
N ASP A 114 -19.62 5.12 -7.44
CA ASP A 114 -19.42 6.23 -8.37
C ASP A 114 -18.08 6.01 -9.09
N GLU A 115 -18.14 5.69 -10.37
CA GLU A 115 -16.93 5.39 -11.15
C GLU A 115 -16.02 6.60 -11.32
N ASP A 116 -16.54 7.82 -11.32
CA ASP A 116 -15.72 9.04 -11.36
C ASP A 116 -14.97 9.24 -10.04
N GLU A 117 -15.59 8.93 -8.91
CA GLU A 117 -14.91 8.93 -7.61
C GLU A 117 -13.91 7.78 -7.50
N TRP A 118 -14.25 6.60 -8.00
CA TRP A 118 -13.32 5.48 -8.08
C TRP A 118 -12.07 5.84 -8.92
N ASN A 119 -12.24 6.45 -10.08
CA ASN A 119 -11.13 6.88 -10.91
C ASN A 119 -10.21 7.87 -10.16
N LYS A 120 -10.78 8.80 -9.38
CA LYS A 120 -9.99 9.70 -8.53
C LYS A 120 -9.22 8.94 -7.44
N VAL A 121 -9.80 7.88 -6.83
CA VAL A 121 -9.07 7.01 -5.91
C VAL A 121 -7.95 6.28 -6.63
N ASN A 122 -8.23 5.72 -7.81
CA ASN A 122 -7.28 4.98 -8.61
C ASN A 122 -6.12 5.85 -9.11
N ASP A 123 -6.34 7.13 -9.37
CA ASP A 123 -5.30 8.10 -9.75
C ASP A 123 -4.33 8.41 -8.59
N LEU A 124 -4.77 8.21 -7.35
CA LEU A 124 -3.92 8.36 -6.17
C LEU A 124 -3.02 7.14 -5.91
N LYS A 125 -3.16 6.06 -6.67
CA LYS A 125 -2.33 4.86 -6.46
C LYS A 125 -0.86 5.13 -6.75
N VAL A 126 0.00 4.62 -5.88
CA VAL A 126 1.45 4.66 -6.05
C VAL A 126 1.96 3.34 -6.61
N ARG A 127 1.43 2.26 -6.09
CA ARG A 127 1.61 0.88 -6.57
C ARG A 127 0.26 0.33 -7.00
N GLY A 128 0.00 -0.72 -7.52
CA GLY A 128 -1.35 -1.25 -7.74
C GLY A 128 -2.15 -1.36 -6.44
N PHE A 129 -3.43 -1.64 -6.54
CA PHE A 129 -4.29 -1.90 -5.40
C PHE A 129 -4.55 -3.39 -5.21
N SER A 130 -4.76 -3.76 -3.95
CA SER A 130 -5.15 -5.09 -3.49
C SER A 130 -6.15 -4.96 -2.34
N THR A 131 -7.00 -5.94 -2.17
CA THR A 131 -7.83 -6.08 -0.95
C THR A 131 -7.09 -6.80 0.17
N CYS A 132 -5.87 -7.26 -0.08
CA CYS A 132 -5.07 -8.06 0.84
C CYS A 132 -5.89 -9.23 1.43
N PHE A 133 -5.81 -9.45 2.74
CA PHE A 133 -6.54 -10.54 3.40
C PHE A 133 -8.03 -10.24 3.67
N ALA A 134 -8.53 -9.07 3.34
CA ALA A 134 -9.88 -8.68 3.72
C ALA A 134 -10.97 -9.39 2.92
N VAL A 135 -10.72 -9.63 1.64
CA VAL A 135 -11.69 -10.26 0.72
C VAL A 135 -11.15 -11.58 0.16
N ASN A 136 -9.88 -11.62 -0.17
CA ASN A 136 -9.23 -12.77 -0.81
C ASN A 136 -7.99 -13.21 -0.04
N LYS A 137 -7.53 -14.43 -0.28
CA LYS A 137 -6.20 -14.85 0.14
C LYS A 137 -5.18 -14.19 -0.80
N PRO A 138 -4.21 -13.43 -0.27
CA PRO A 138 -3.16 -12.82 -1.08
C PRO A 138 -2.33 -13.85 -1.84
N ASP A 139 -1.90 -13.47 -3.03
CA ASP A 139 -1.03 -14.26 -3.89
C ASP A 139 0.05 -13.39 -4.55
N TYR A 140 0.69 -13.91 -5.59
CA TYR A 140 1.76 -13.21 -6.31
C TYR A 140 1.30 -11.91 -6.97
N ASP A 141 0.02 -11.80 -7.33
CA ASP A 141 -0.51 -10.58 -7.94
C ASP A 141 -0.65 -9.43 -6.94
N ASP A 142 -0.60 -9.70 -5.64
CA ASP A 142 -0.58 -8.68 -4.59
C ASP A 142 0.80 -8.04 -4.40
N ILE A 143 1.84 -8.54 -5.05
CA ILE A 143 3.17 -7.92 -5.06
C ILE A 143 3.18 -6.78 -6.07
N GLY A 144 3.63 -5.62 -5.64
CA GLY A 144 3.73 -4.42 -6.48
C GLY A 144 4.92 -4.47 -7.42
N LEU A 145 4.69 -4.91 -8.65
CA LEU A 145 5.74 -5.16 -9.64
C LEU A 145 6.33 -3.89 -10.28
N THR A 146 5.53 -2.85 -10.38
CA THR A 146 5.85 -1.61 -11.07
C THR A 146 5.93 -0.44 -10.10
N GLY A 147 6.58 -0.65 -8.96
CA GLY A 147 6.69 0.40 -7.96
C GLY A 147 7.22 1.69 -8.60
N LYS A 148 6.35 2.65 -8.81
CA LYS A 148 6.82 4.02 -8.82
C LYS A 148 7.44 4.23 -7.45
N GLY A 149 8.67 4.68 -7.44
CA GLY A 149 9.51 4.75 -6.27
C GLY A 149 8.79 5.26 -5.01
N GLU A 150 9.36 4.94 -3.89
CA GLU A 150 8.89 5.39 -2.59
C GLU A 150 8.63 6.90 -2.55
N PRO A 151 7.75 7.37 -1.69
CA PRO A 151 7.50 8.81 -1.53
C PRO A 151 8.79 9.60 -1.38
N ARG A 152 8.83 10.82 -1.89
CA ARG A 152 10.01 11.71 -1.83
C ARG A 152 10.65 11.82 -0.43
N VAL A 153 9.82 11.71 0.62
CA VAL A 153 10.29 11.73 2.01
C VAL A 153 11.20 10.53 2.32
N PHE A 154 10.86 9.35 1.81
CA PHE A 154 11.68 8.16 1.97
C PHE A 154 13.02 8.30 1.26
N SER A 155 13.01 8.72 -0.01
CA SER A 155 14.24 8.95 -0.79
C SER A 155 15.17 9.97 -0.13
N LYS A 156 14.59 11.02 0.47
CA LYS A 156 15.35 12.02 1.23
C LYS A 156 16.00 11.41 2.48
N ALA A 157 15.22 10.66 3.27
CA ALA A 157 15.71 10.03 4.49
C ALA A 157 16.82 8.99 4.22
N VAL A 158 16.73 8.26 3.11
CA VAL A 158 17.77 7.31 2.70
C VAL A 158 19.05 8.04 2.28
N LYS A 159 18.96 9.12 1.54
CA LYS A 159 20.12 9.96 1.20
C LYS A 159 20.76 10.60 2.43
N GLU A 160 19.96 11.07 3.39
CA GLU A 160 20.46 11.60 4.67
C GLU A 160 21.16 10.52 5.51
N ALA A 161 20.78 9.25 5.37
CA ALA A 161 21.45 8.12 6.01
C ALA A 161 22.76 7.71 5.33
N GLY A 162 23.17 8.38 4.24
CA GLY A 162 24.42 8.11 3.52
C GLY A 162 24.44 6.79 2.75
N LEU A 163 23.26 6.24 2.43
CA LEU A 163 23.13 5.01 1.68
C LEU A 163 23.03 5.32 0.19
N ASP A 164 23.95 4.80 -0.58
CA ASP A 164 23.88 4.83 -2.04
C ASP A 164 22.90 3.75 -2.51
N ILE A 165 21.76 4.17 -3.05
CA ILE A 165 20.71 3.26 -3.51
C ILE A 165 20.86 2.96 -5.00
N ASP A 166 21.73 3.66 -5.68
CA ASP A 166 21.97 3.53 -7.14
C ASP A 166 23.03 2.44 -7.45
N ALA A 167 23.43 1.65 -6.45
CA ALA A 167 24.42 0.58 -6.60
C ALA A 167 23.76 -0.79 -6.84
#